data_7d144d96f015dbef007c857c20116457
#
_entry.id   7d144d96f015dbef007c857c20116457
#
_cell.length_a   1.000
_cell.length_b   1.000
_cell.length_c   1.000
_cell.angle_alpha   90.00
_cell.angle_beta   90.00
_cell.angle_gamma   90.00
#
_symmetry.space_group_name_H-M   'P 1'
#
loop_
_entity.id
_entity.type
_entity.pdbx_description
1 polymer ?
#
loop_
_entity_poly.entity_id
_entity_poly.type
_entity_poly.pdbx_seq_one_letter_code
_entity_poly.pdbx_strand_id
1 'polypeptide(L)'
;AQETVDRVVDHCFQCQLCYVNCPYTPGEEHEFQLDFPRLLMRIKAQRVKKTGLAWREKMFRDPVKIGERAKPTASIANWANTVRPLRVIAEKTLGIHRDKQLPQFHGETFADWFRKDAPQGSGENGAVVLFNSCFVNYNGPDIGRDVVEVLARNHLRIQLGGVACCGMPALDAADIDFAKAQARKNVE
;
A
#
# COMPACT_ATOMS: atom_id res chain seq x y z
N ALA A 1 30.11 -12.27 -3.27
CA ALA A 1 29.82 -10.90 -2.80
C ALA A 1 28.57 -10.32 -3.47
N GLN A 2 28.47 -10.32 -4.82
CA GLN A 2 27.32 -9.74 -5.53
C GLN A 2 26.02 -10.48 -5.19
N GLU A 3 26.01 -11.80 -5.22
CA GLU A 3 24.84 -12.63 -4.87
C GLU A 3 24.31 -12.35 -3.47
N THR A 4 25.21 -12.08 -2.50
CA THR A 4 24.82 -11.72 -1.14
C THR A 4 24.13 -10.36 -1.10
N VAL A 5 24.65 -9.36 -1.84
CA VAL A 5 24.04 -8.05 -1.96
C VAL A 5 22.66 -8.15 -2.61
N ASP A 6 22.56 -8.90 -3.69
CA ASP A 6 21.29 -9.09 -4.40
C ASP A 6 20.23 -9.72 -3.49
N ARG A 7 20.61 -10.74 -2.71
CA ARG A 7 19.71 -11.37 -1.74
C ARG A 7 19.26 -10.41 -0.65
N VAL A 8 20.15 -9.57 -0.11
CA VAL A 8 19.79 -8.56 0.90
C VAL A 8 18.81 -7.53 0.32
N VAL A 9 19.06 -7.07 -0.90
CA VAL A 9 18.18 -6.11 -1.60
C VAL A 9 16.80 -6.70 -1.83
N ASP A 10 16.72 -7.97 -2.24
CA ASP A 10 15.45 -8.64 -2.55
C ASP A 10 14.61 -8.95 -1.30
N HIS A 11 15.26 -9.13 -0.13
CA HIS A 11 14.57 -9.38 1.13
C HIS A 11 14.31 -8.12 1.97
N CYS A 12 14.66 -6.93 1.48
CA CYS A 12 14.40 -5.68 2.17
C CYS A 12 12.94 -5.23 1.97
N PHE A 13 12.17 -5.19 3.05
CA PHE A 13 10.76 -4.73 3.07
C PHE A 13 10.60 -3.22 3.25
N GLN A 14 11.68 -2.44 3.22
CA GLN A 14 11.66 -0.99 3.42
C GLN A 14 10.96 -0.54 4.73
N CYS A 15 11.01 -1.37 5.77
CA CYS A 15 10.33 -1.13 7.06
C CYS A 15 10.99 -0.04 7.91
N GLN A 16 12.13 0.51 7.50
CA GLN A 16 12.89 1.58 8.15
C GLN A 16 13.45 1.25 9.55
N LEU A 17 13.26 0.05 10.09
CA LEU A 17 13.74 -0.32 11.44
C LEU A 17 15.25 -0.16 11.60
N CYS A 18 16.03 -0.49 10.57
CA CYS A 18 17.48 -0.29 10.59
C CYS A 18 17.88 1.20 10.57
N TYR A 19 17.03 2.08 10.03
CA TYR A 19 17.25 3.52 10.03
C TYR A 19 16.91 4.13 11.39
N VAL A 20 15.74 3.82 11.93
CA VAL A 20 15.24 4.40 13.20
C VAL A 20 16.15 4.05 14.39
N ASN A 21 16.75 2.84 14.38
CA ASN A 21 17.63 2.39 15.47
C ASN A 21 19.12 2.65 15.21
N CYS A 22 19.49 3.26 14.09
CA CYS A 22 20.90 3.46 13.75
C CYS A 22 21.39 4.83 14.24
N PRO A 23 22.44 4.89 15.10
CA PRO A 23 22.96 6.17 15.59
C PRO A 23 23.79 6.95 14.54
N TYR A 24 24.00 6.38 13.36
CA TYR A 24 24.85 6.96 12.31
C TYR A 24 24.02 7.60 11.17
N THR A 25 22.73 7.85 11.40
CA THR A 25 21.84 8.41 10.39
C THR A 25 21.92 9.93 10.29
N PRO A 26 21.43 10.52 9.18
CA PRO A 26 21.29 11.96 9.05
C PRO A 26 20.42 12.60 10.16
N GLY A 27 19.43 11.88 10.68
CA GLY A 27 18.56 12.35 11.76
C GLY A 27 19.29 12.56 13.09
N GLU A 28 20.37 11.82 13.30
CA GLU A 28 21.26 11.93 14.47
C GLU A 28 22.46 12.86 14.22
N GLU A 29 22.44 13.61 13.12
CA GLU A 29 23.52 14.55 12.74
C GLU A 29 24.92 13.93 12.63
N HIS A 30 25.01 12.61 12.47
CA HIS A 30 26.27 11.89 12.43
C HIS A 30 26.98 12.07 11.08
N GLU A 31 28.34 12.20 11.09
CA GLU A 31 29.15 12.44 9.89
C GLU A 31 29.00 11.39 8.77
N PHE A 32 28.70 10.14 9.10
CA PHE A 32 28.52 9.05 8.13
C PHE A 32 27.23 9.17 7.29
N GLN A 33 26.22 9.86 7.78
CA GLN A 33 24.94 10.09 7.07
C GLN A 33 24.35 8.80 6.48
N LEU A 34 24.35 7.70 7.26
CA LEU A 34 23.93 6.39 6.79
C LEU A 34 22.41 6.29 6.63
N ASP A 35 21.98 6.03 5.41
CA ASP A 35 20.61 5.68 5.09
C ASP A 35 20.59 4.34 4.33
N PHE A 36 20.62 3.27 5.10
CA PHE A 36 20.70 1.91 4.56
C PHE A 36 19.47 1.52 3.73
N PRO A 37 18.20 1.76 4.15
CA PRO A 37 17.04 1.51 3.33
C PRO A 37 17.08 2.23 1.99
N ARG A 38 17.51 3.50 1.99
CA ARG A 38 17.64 4.28 0.75
C ARG A 38 18.74 3.74 -0.16
N LEU A 39 19.85 3.25 0.41
CA LEU A 39 20.90 2.60 -0.36
C LEU A 39 20.36 1.36 -1.08
N LEU A 40 19.65 0.48 -0.37
CA LEU A 40 19.04 -0.73 -0.95
C LEU A 40 18.01 -0.37 -2.04
N MET A 41 17.18 0.65 -1.79
CA MET A 41 16.23 1.15 -2.78
C MET A 41 16.93 1.65 -4.05
N ARG A 42 18.04 2.37 -3.91
CA ARG A 42 18.83 2.85 -5.07
C ARG A 42 19.41 1.70 -5.89
N ILE A 43 19.90 0.64 -5.23
CA ILE A 43 20.41 -0.55 -5.91
C ILE A 43 19.27 -1.24 -6.67
N LYS A 44 18.11 -1.44 -6.02
CA LYS A 44 16.92 -2.03 -6.63
C LYS A 44 16.42 -1.19 -7.83
N ALA A 45 16.37 0.14 -7.68
CA ALA A 45 15.98 1.05 -8.76
C ALA A 45 16.93 1.02 -9.96
N GLN A 46 18.25 0.93 -9.73
CA GLN A 46 19.21 0.77 -10.81
C GLN A 46 19.04 -0.56 -11.54
N ARG A 47 18.74 -1.65 -10.83
CA ARG A 47 18.46 -2.95 -11.42
C ARG A 47 17.20 -2.87 -12.29
N VAL A 48 16.11 -2.32 -11.76
CA VAL A 48 14.85 -2.13 -12.49
C VAL A 48 15.04 -1.25 -13.74
N LYS A 49 15.87 -0.20 -13.64
CA LYS A 49 16.19 0.64 -14.80
C LYS A 49 16.92 -0.12 -15.92
N LYS A 50 17.75 -1.10 -15.55
CA LYS A 50 18.53 -1.91 -16.54
C LYS A 50 17.71 -3.04 -17.13
N THR A 51 16.95 -3.77 -16.33
CA THR A 51 16.28 -5.02 -16.74
C THR A 51 14.77 -4.86 -16.94
N GLY A 52 14.21 -3.72 -16.54
CA GLY A 52 12.78 -3.50 -16.47
C GLY A 52 12.16 -4.14 -15.24
N LEU A 53 10.90 -3.81 -14.99
CA LEU A 53 10.12 -4.36 -13.90
C LEU A 53 9.51 -5.70 -14.30
N ALA A 54 9.60 -6.71 -13.44
CA ALA A 54 8.98 -8.00 -13.69
C ALA A 54 7.44 -7.85 -13.80
N TRP A 55 6.79 -8.72 -14.59
CA TRP A 55 5.35 -8.63 -14.84
C TRP A 55 4.51 -8.74 -13.55
N ARG A 56 4.96 -9.54 -12.58
CA ARG A 56 4.32 -9.68 -11.27
C ARG A 56 4.36 -8.37 -10.49
N GLU A 57 5.50 -7.72 -10.45
CA GLU A 57 5.68 -6.43 -9.78
C GLU A 57 4.83 -5.35 -10.46
N LYS A 58 4.75 -5.34 -11.81
CA LYS A 58 3.85 -4.45 -12.55
C LYS A 58 2.39 -4.66 -12.19
N MET A 59 1.99 -5.89 -11.91
CA MET A 59 0.63 -6.20 -11.50
C MET A 59 0.33 -5.71 -10.08
N PHE A 60 1.25 -5.96 -9.13
CA PHE A 60 1.04 -5.64 -7.70
C PHE A 60 1.37 -4.20 -7.31
N ARG A 61 2.06 -3.42 -8.16
CA ARG A 61 2.41 -2.02 -7.86
C ARG A 61 1.20 -1.09 -7.74
N ASP A 62 0.03 -1.48 -8.27
CA ASP A 62 -1.19 -0.67 -8.28
C ASP A 62 -2.37 -1.44 -7.66
N PRO A 63 -2.43 -1.48 -6.31
CA PRO A 63 -3.50 -2.18 -5.61
C PRO A 63 -4.88 -1.52 -5.79
N VAL A 64 -4.95 -0.27 -6.20
CA VAL A 64 -6.23 0.39 -6.54
C VAL A 64 -6.86 -0.31 -7.74
N LYS A 65 -6.11 -0.52 -8.82
CA LYS A 65 -6.60 -1.25 -10.00
C LYS A 65 -6.98 -2.70 -9.68
N ILE A 66 -6.25 -3.35 -8.75
CA ILE A 66 -6.62 -4.69 -8.30
C ILE A 66 -7.98 -4.64 -7.59
N GLY A 67 -8.15 -3.72 -6.65
CA GLY A 67 -9.38 -3.52 -5.91
C GLY A 67 -10.58 -3.17 -6.81
N GLU A 68 -10.41 -2.25 -7.76
CA GLU A 68 -11.43 -1.89 -8.74
C GLU A 68 -11.92 -3.09 -9.56
N ARG A 69 -11.00 -3.94 -10.00
CA ARG A 69 -11.33 -5.16 -10.75
C ARG A 69 -11.95 -6.24 -9.89
N ALA A 70 -11.52 -6.37 -8.64
CA ALA A 70 -12.04 -7.36 -7.71
C ALA A 70 -13.42 -6.97 -7.13
N LYS A 71 -13.73 -5.67 -7.01
CA LYS A 71 -14.99 -5.16 -6.44
C LYS A 71 -16.25 -5.86 -7.01
N PRO A 72 -16.48 -5.91 -8.33
CA PRO A 72 -17.71 -6.51 -8.89
C PRO A 72 -17.78 -8.03 -8.69
N THR A 73 -16.66 -8.68 -8.43
CA THR A 73 -16.51 -10.13 -8.27
C THR A 73 -15.95 -10.52 -6.92
N ALA A 74 -16.11 -9.66 -5.90
CA ALA A 74 -15.50 -9.84 -4.58
C ALA A 74 -15.78 -11.21 -3.96
N SER A 75 -17.04 -11.68 -4.03
CA SER A 75 -17.41 -13.01 -3.49
C SER A 75 -16.68 -14.15 -4.20
N ILE A 76 -16.54 -14.07 -5.53
CA ILE A 76 -15.81 -15.07 -6.32
C ILE A 76 -14.31 -15.03 -6.02
N ALA A 77 -13.72 -13.83 -5.95
CA ALA A 77 -12.32 -13.66 -5.61
C ALA A 77 -12.01 -14.19 -4.20
N ASN A 78 -12.86 -13.90 -3.24
CA ASN A 78 -12.73 -14.39 -1.87
C ASN A 78 -12.88 -15.92 -1.80
N TRP A 79 -13.87 -16.48 -2.48
CA TRP A 79 -14.04 -17.93 -2.59
C TRP A 79 -12.80 -18.58 -3.22
N ALA A 80 -12.29 -18.06 -4.33
CA ALA A 80 -11.10 -18.59 -4.99
C ALA A 80 -9.86 -18.60 -4.08
N ASN A 81 -9.76 -17.63 -3.17
CA ASN A 81 -8.70 -17.56 -2.17
C ASN A 81 -8.79 -18.66 -1.08
N THR A 82 -9.94 -19.33 -0.91
CA THR A 82 -10.11 -20.44 0.03
C THR A 82 -9.86 -21.81 -0.63
N VAL A 83 -9.91 -21.88 -1.95
CA VAL A 83 -9.83 -23.13 -2.72
C VAL A 83 -8.37 -23.53 -2.92
N ARG A 84 -7.92 -24.60 -2.25
CA ARG A 84 -6.52 -25.05 -2.23
C ARG A 84 -5.89 -25.27 -3.62
N PRO A 85 -6.52 -25.95 -4.61
CA PRO A 85 -5.98 -26.05 -5.96
C PRO A 85 -5.70 -24.71 -6.63
N LEU A 86 -6.62 -23.74 -6.48
CA LEU A 86 -6.44 -22.39 -7.04
C LEU A 86 -5.30 -21.65 -6.35
N ARG A 87 -5.11 -21.87 -5.05
CA ARG A 87 -3.97 -21.32 -4.28
C ARG A 87 -2.64 -21.88 -4.78
N VAL A 88 -2.58 -23.17 -5.11
CA VAL A 88 -1.38 -23.79 -5.71
C VAL A 88 -1.07 -23.19 -7.08
N ILE A 89 -2.09 -22.96 -7.91
CA ILE A 89 -1.90 -22.27 -9.20
C ILE A 89 -1.39 -20.84 -8.98
N ALA A 90 -1.99 -20.09 -8.06
CA ALA A 90 -1.56 -18.74 -7.71
C ALA A 90 -0.10 -18.70 -7.22
N GLU A 91 0.33 -19.69 -6.44
CA GLU A 91 1.72 -19.80 -5.98
C GLU A 91 2.69 -19.99 -7.15
N LYS A 92 2.37 -20.90 -8.08
CA LYS A 92 3.21 -21.18 -9.24
C LYS A 92 3.25 -20.02 -10.24
N THR A 93 2.15 -19.31 -10.40
CA THR A 93 2.04 -18.22 -11.38
C THR A 93 2.40 -16.85 -10.80
N LEU A 94 1.84 -16.50 -9.65
CA LEU A 94 1.98 -15.19 -9.02
C LEU A 94 3.07 -15.13 -7.95
N GLY A 95 3.58 -16.30 -7.49
CA GLY A 95 4.55 -16.38 -6.41
C GLY A 95 3.96 -16.09 -5.02
N ILE A 96 2.63 -16.14 -4.88
CA ILE A 96 1.96 -15.96 -3.59
C ILE A 96 1.82 -17.32 -2.92
N HIS A 97 2.55 -17.53 -1.81
CA HIS A 97 2.52 -18.79 -1.10
C HIS A 97 1.09 -19.23 -0.78
N ARG A 98 0.78 -20.51 -1.00
CA ARG A 98 -0.58 -21.08 -0.87
C ARG A 98 -1.20 -20.91 0.51
N ASP A 99 -0.41 -20.88 1.58
CA ASP A 99 -0.88 -20.72 2.94
C ASP A 99 -0.90 -19.25 3.41
N LYS A 100 -0.49 -18.31 2.54
CA LYS A 100 -0.59 -16.89 2.83
C LYS A 100 -2.06 -16.47 2.88
N GLN A 101 -2.50 -15.99 4.04
CA GLN A 101 -3.83 -15.37 4.15
C GLN A 101 -3.86 -14.07 3.35
N LEU A 102 -4.78 -13.97 2.41
CA LEU A 102 -5.00 -12.76 1.64
C LEU A 102 -6.17 -11.98 2.24
N PRO A 103 -6.09 -10.64 2.27
CA PRO A 103 -7.21 -9.84 2.70
C PRO A 103 -8.40 -10.05 1.76
N GLN A 104 -9.60 -10.00 2.33
CA GLN A 104 -10.84 -10.14 1.56
C GLN A 104 -11.14 -8.85 0.80
N PHE A 105 -11.80 -8.99 -0.34
CA PHE A 105 -12.35 -7.87 -1.08
C PHE A 105 -13.81 -7.66 -0.71
N HIS A 106 -14.25 -6.40 -0.69
CA HIS A 106 -15.61 -6.01 -0.39
C HIS A 106 -16.31 -5.46 -1.65
N GLY A 107 -17.57 -5.85 -1.86
CA GLY A 107 -18.38 -5.36 -2.98
C GLY A 107 -18.81 -3.90 -2.81
N GLU A 108 -19.02 -3.45 -1.57
CA GLU A 108 -19.16 -2.05 -1.21
C GLU A 108 -17.83 -1.54 -0.67
N THR A 109 -17.26 -0.52 -1.32
CA THR A 109 -16.02 0.10 -0.85
C THR A 109 -16.28 1.08 0.28
N PHE A 110 -15.23 1.40 1.06
CA PHE A 110 -15.32 2.46 2.05
C PHE A 110 -15.77 3.79 1.43
N ALA A 111 -15.27 4.15 0.25
CA ALA A 111 -15.67 5.37 -0.44
C ALA A 111 -17.14 5.36 -0.90
N ASP A 112 -17.69 4.19 -1.27
CA ASP A 112 -19.11 4.07 -1.61
C ASP A 112 -19.99 4.30 -0.37
N TRP A 113 -19.66 3.63 0.73
CA TRP A 113 -20.34 3.81 2.01
C TRP A 113 -20.20 5.27 2.53
N PHE A 114 -18.99 5.85 2.46
CA PHE A 114 -18.77 7.21 2.92
C PHE A 114 -19.67 8.22 2.22
N ARG A 115 -19.82 8.10 0.91
CA ARG A 115 -20.69 9.02 0.12
C ARG A 115 -22.17 8.86 0.43
N LYS A 116 -22.59 7.67 0.83
CA LYS A 116 -24.00 7.32 1.01
C LYS A 116 -24.46 7.47 2.45
N ASP A 117 -23.70 6.93 3.39
CA ASP A 117 -24.17 6.66 4.76
C ASP A 117 -23.26 7.26 5.86
N ALA A 118 -22.14 7.95 5.51
CA ALA A 118 -21.19 8.39 6.52
C ALA A 118 -21.76 9.49 7.42
N PRO A 119 -21.73 9.31 8.74
CA PRO A 119 -22.08 10.38 9.67
C PRO A 119 -21.08 11.54 9.55
N GLN A 120 -21.59 12.76 9.69
CA GLN A 120 -20.78 13.97 9.71
C GLN A 120 -20.84 14.62 11.08
N GLY A 121 -19.70 15.06 11.59
CA GLY A 121 -19.67 15.89 12.79
C GLY A 121 -20.16 17.30 12.51
N SER A 122 -20.50 18.03 13.59
CA SER A 122 -21.00 19.44 13.50
C SER A 122 -19.99 20.40 12.87
N GLY A 123 -18.71 20.08 12.94
CA GLY A 123 -17.62 20.95 12.52
C GLY A 123 -17.19 21.98 13.55
N GLU A 124 -17.73 21.93 14.77
CA GLU A 124 -17.35 22.82 15.89
C GLU A 124 -15.86 22.75 16.20
N ASN A 125 -15.27 21.52 16.11
CA ASN A 125 -13.86 21.30 16.38
C ASN A 125 -13.01 21.35 15.09
N GLY A 126 -13.57 21.82 13.98
CA GLY A 126 -12.86 21.99 12.70
C GLY A 126 -13.18 20.92 11.67
N ALA A 127 -12.31 20.81 10.67
CA ALA A 127 -12.46 19.85 9.58
C ALA A 127 -11.17 19.05 9.38
N VAL A 128 -11.32 17.79 8.94
CA VAL A 128 -10.22 16.90 8.63
C VAL A 128 -10.40 16.29 7.26
N VAL A 129 -9.30 16.03 6.58
CA VAL A 129 -9.27 15.25 5.34
C VAL A 129 -8.76 13.85 5.68
N LEU A 130 -9.62 12.85 5.49
CA LEU A 130 -9.28 11.45 5.70
C LEU A 130 -8.72 10.86 4.39
N PHE A 131 -7.44 10.46 4.41
CA PHE A 131 -6.82 9.80 3.26
C PHE A 131 -7.39 8.39 3.08
N ASN A 132 -8.09 8.17 1.96
CA ASN A 132 -8.67 6.87 1.63
C ASN A 132 -7.60 5.92 1.05
N SER A 133 -6.94 5.15 1.93
CA SER A 133 -5.96 4.17 1.47
C SER A 133 -6.62 3.02 0.70
N CYS A 134 -5.88 2.41 -0.24
CA CYS A 134 -6.37 1.29 -1.02
C CYS A 134 -6.81 0.10 -0.14
N PHE A 135 -6.10 -0.16 0.97
CA PHE A 135 -6.47 -1.23 1.90
C PHE A 135 -7.82 -0.93 2.58
N VAL A 136 -7.98 0.24 3.15
CA VAL A 136 -9.25 0.65 3.79
C VAL A 136 -10.39 0.65 2.78
N ASN A 137 -10.12 1.12 1.57
CA ASN A 137 -11.16 1.22 0.56
C ASN A 137 -11.71 -0.13 0.10
N TYR A 138 -10.83 -1.13 -0.13
CA TYR A 138 -11.21 -2.38 -0.79
C TYR A 138 -11.20 -3.60 0.10
N ASN A 139 -10.38 -3.60 1.17
CA ASN A 139 -10.11 -4.78 1.99
C ASN A 139 -10.52 -4.66 3.46
N GLY A 140 -10.53 -3.46 4.01
CA GLY A 140 -10.90 -3.21 5.41
C GLY A 140 -11.80 -1.98 5.56
N PRO A 141 -12.98 -1.92 4.90
CA PRO A 141 -13.86 -0.76 4.98
C PRO A 141 -14.36 -0.47 6.39
N ASP A 142 -14.45 -1.47 7.24
CA ASP A 142 -14.88 -1.33 8.63
C ASP A 142 -13.93 -0.44 9.44
N ILE A 143 -12.61 -0.54 9.19
CA ILE A 143 -11.61 0.33 9.82
C ILE A 143 -11.89 1.81 9.48
N GLY A 144 -12.22 2.08 8.23
CA GLY A 144 -12.57 3.44 7.80
C GLY A 144 -13.87 3.94 8.42
N ARG A 145 -14.86 3.06 8.57
CA ARG A 145 -16.14 3.37 9.24
C ARG A 145 -15.93 3.75 10.70
N ASP A 146 -15.15 2.97 11.43
CA ASP A 146 -14.83 3.24 12.84
C ASP A 146 -14.10 4.59 12.99
N VAL A 147 -13.15 4.89 12.12
CA VAL A 147 -12.43 6.18 12.12
C VAL A 147 -13.41 7.33 11.89
N VAL A 148 -14.31 7.22 10.91
CA VAL A 148 -15.32 8.25 10.62
C VAL A 148 -16.24 8.46 11.81
N GLU A 149 -16.69 7.38 12.45
CA GLU A 149 -17.56 7.47 13.64
C GLU A 149 -16.87 8.19 14.79
N VAL A 150 -15.60 7.85 15.07
CA VAL A 150 -14.81 8.53 16.12
C VAL A 150 -14.64 10.02 15.80
N LEU A 151 -14.29 10.37 14.56
CA LEU A 151 -14.10 11.77 14.16
C LEU A 151 -15.43 12.56 14.22
N ALA A 152 -16.53 11.97 13.77
CA ALA A 152 -17.85 12.59 13.82
C ALA A 152 -18.32 12.86 15.24
N ARG A 153 -18.11 11.88 16.16
CA ARG A 153 -18.41 12.05 17.61
C ARG A 153 -17.56 13.12 18.28
N ASN A 154 -16.38 13.41 17.73
CA ASN A 154 -15.53 14.50 18.18
C ASN A 154 -15.87 15.83 17.47
N HIS A 155 -17.05 15.96 16.88
CA HIS A 155 -17.55 17.17 16.24
C HIS A 155 -16.68 17.69 15.09
N LEU A 156 -15.90 16.81 14.43
CA LEU A 156 -15.09 17.14 13.26
C LEU A 156 -15.90 16.93 11.97
N ARG A 157 -15.82 17.89 11.07
CA ARG A 157 -16.30 17.69 9.69
C ARG A 157 -15.30 16.87 8.91
N ILE A 158 -15.76 15.84 8.22
CA ILE A 158 -14.89 14.89 7.55
C ILE A 158 -15.02 15.02 6.04
N GLN A 159 -13.89 15.17 5.38
CA GLN A 159 -13.79 15.10 3.92
C GLN A 159 -12.95 13.89 3.53
N LEU A 160 -13.36 13.19 2.47
CA LEU A 160 -12.59 12.09 1.94
C LEU A 160 -11.58 12.61 0.93
N GLY A 161 -10.32 12.37 1.19
CA GLY A 161 -9.20 12.68 0.31
C GLY A 161 -8.53 11.41 -0.21
N GLY A 162 -7.50 11.58 -1.05
CA GLY A 162 -6.76 10.48 -1.63
C GLY A 162 -7.43 9.91 -2.87
N VAL A 163 -7.07 10.45 -4.01
CA VAL A 163 -7.59 10.05 -5.33
C VAL A 163 -6.79 8.93 -5.97
N ALA A 164 -5.62 8.61 -5.41
CA ALA A 164 -4.72 7.60 -5.94
C ALA A 164 -4.06 6.78 -4.82
N CYS A 165 -3.40 5.69 -5.20
CA CYS A 165 -2.57 4.92 -4.27
C CYS A 165 -1.49 5.81 -3.63
N CYS A 166 -1.12 5.54 -2.38
CA CYS A 166 0.01 6.23 -1.74
C CYS A 166 1.36 6.01 -2.46
N GLY A 167 1.43 5.02 -3.37
CA GLY A 167 2.63 4.71 -4.14
C GLY A 167 3.58 3.73 -3.46
N MET A 168 3.33 3.33 -2.21
CA MET A 168 4.23 2.45 -1.46
C MET A 168 4.52 1.11 -2.15
N PRO A 169 3.55 0.38 -2.72
CA PRO A 169 3.84 -0.86 -3.45
C PRO A 169 4.70 -0.65 -4.70
N ALA A 170 4.53 0.48 -5.38
CA ALA A 170 5.38 0.83 -6.52
C ALA A 170 6.80 1.22 -6.07
N LEU A 171 6.90 1.92 -4.95
CA LEU A 171 8.19 2.26 -4.35
C LEU A 171 8.93 0.99 -3.91
N ASP A 172 8.25 0.04 -3.27
CA ASP A 172 8.82 -1.26 -2.90
C ASP A 172 9.29 -2.06 -4.11
N ALA A 173 8.55 -2.04 -5.21
CA ALA A 173 8.96 -2.60 -6.49
C ALA A 173 10.08 -1.79 -7.21
N ALA A 174 10.51 -0.66 -6.63
CA ALA A 174 11.44 0.31 -7.21
C ALA A 174 10.99 0.93 -8.55
N ASP A 175 9.68 0.98 -8.77
CA ASP A 175 9.07 1.76 -9.87
C ASP A 175 8.87 3.21 -9.43
N ILE A 176 9.99 3.93 -9.40
CA ILE A 176 10.05 5.29 -8.84
C ILE A 176 9.18 6.26 -9.64
N ASP A 177 9.11 6.11 -10.95
CA ASP A 177 8.33 7.00 -11.81
C ASP A 177 6.84 6.83 -11.56
N PHE A 178 6.36 5.59 -11.43
CA PHE A 178 4.97 5.32 -11.06
C PHE A 178 4.65 5.85 -9.65
N ALA A 179 5.53 5.62 -8.67
CA ALA A 179 5.35 6.13 -7.31
C ALA A 179 5.25 7.67 -7.28
N LYS A 180 6.13 8.38 -8.01
CA LYS A 180 6.07 9.83 -8.16
C LYS A 180 4.76 10.31 -8.81
N ALA A 181 4.29 9.59 -9.83
CA ALA A 181 3.03 9.92 -10.50
C ALA A 181 1.83 9.77 -9.54
N GLN A 182 1.83 8.75 -8.66
CA GLN A 182 0.79 8.61 -7.63
C GLN A 182 0.87 9.73 -6.60
N ALA A 183 2.07 10.08 -6.13
CA ALA A 183 2.28 11.16 -5.16
C ALA A 183 1.75 12.50 -5.70
N ARG A 184 2.05 12.84 -6.95
CA ARG A 184 1.54 14.08 -7.59
C ARG A 184 0.02 14.14 -7.58
N LYS A 185 -0.66 13.06 -7.95
CA LYS A 185 -2.14 12.99 -7.94
C LYS A 185 -2.76 13.18 -6.55
N ASN A 186 -2.00 12.90 -5.49
CA ASN A 186 -2.52 13.04 -4.12
C ASN A 186 -2.21 14.41 -3.51
N VAL A 187 -1.33 15.23 -4.10
CA VAL A 187 -0.96 16.57 -3.57
C VAL A 187 -1.47 17.73 -4.44
N GLU A 188 -1.89 17.45 -5.67
CA GLU A 188 -2.61 18.36 -6.56
C GLU A 188 -4.10 18.37 -6.22
#